data_0ab95d9af65af5b7e7934d4fc7ded63a
#
_entry.id   0ab95d9af65af5b7e7934d4fc7ded63a
#
_cell.length_a   1.000
_cell.length_b   1.000
_cell.length_c   1.000
_cell.angle_alpha   90.00
_cell.angle_beta   90.00
_cell.angle_gamma   90.00
#
_symmetry.space_group_name_H-M   'P 1'
#
loop_
_entity.id
_entity.type
_entity.pdbx_description
1 polymer ?
#
loop_
_entity_poly.entity_id
_entity_poly.type
_entity_poly.pdbx_seq_one_letter_code
_entity_poly.pdbx_strand_id
1 'polypeptide(L)'
;IVKHPVITNKYDPSKPQALTGFIPEKGGIGDKIIVQGNFGTDLSKMKVIFADTKEANIISSDGTSIYCTVPKQPGGNNSVKVVVDDKELTIDKTFAYTQVQKVSTVCGTYNKRGDTDGNIYDALFNNVFAVGIVAGDNIVAVESDKQRVRLISESENLVTTLISGFKAGKPAINKTRDKMYFIDVKSAIVYILRRENSWQPELLREGITELSANNGETWSCIIDDEEKYLYTRNHLGIFVRINLTEKDDSGQYKVEKLLEHRWDFEAWVSDHCSYLAYSRVEDCFYFAEDRTHAVYRIKQNADGTWSDERYAGNGWPNQTNTEGYREDIQFAWPNGVTVDNEGNIYVVNAGGQSIRKISYPDGYVTIAASGTMSGETETDGLPLECTFLYPKDIAMDSEENFYIAGGAGLNVRKLAIE
;
A
#
# COMPACT_ATOMS: atom_id res chain seq x y z
N ILE A 1 32.18 12.11 -24.67
CA ILE A 1 32.49 10.66 -24.57
C ILE A 1 32.98 10.45 -23.15
N VAL A 2 32.12 9.93 -22.27
CA VAL A 2 32.50 9.49 -20.93
C VAL A 2 33.34 8.24 -21.08
N LYS A 3 34.65 8.35 -20.84
CA LYS A 3 35.53 7.16 -20.77
C LYS A 3 35.15 6.41 -19.48
N HIS A 4 34.50 5.26 -19.63
CA HIS A 4 34.41 4.32 -18.52
C HIS A 4 35.82 3.87 -18.15
N PRO A 5 36.19 3.87 -16.86
CA PRO A 5 37.49 3.36 -16.45
C PRO A 5 37.60 1.88 -16.86
N VAL A 6 38.70 1.52 -17.50
CA VAL A 6 39.00 0.10 -17.82
C VAL A 6 39.25 -0.60 -16.48
N ILE A 7 38.38 -1.50 -16.10
CA ILE A 7 38.57 -2.36 -14.93
C ILE A 7 39.70 -3.34 -15.27
N THR A 8 40.85 -3.15 -14.67
CA THR A 8 41.97 -4.09 -14.80
C THR A 8 41.76 -5.29 -13.89
N ASN A 9 41.84 -6.49 -14.46
CA ASN A 9 41.74 -7.71 -13.65
C ASN A 9 42.93 -7.78 -12.65
N LYS A 10 42.59 -7.78 -11.35
CA LYS A 10 43.56 -7.88 -10.26
C LYS A 10 43.54 -9.27 -9.59
N TYR A 11 42.71 -10.19 -10.08
CA TYR A 11 42.64 -11.54 -9.56
C TYR A 11 43.99 -12.24 -9.63
N ASP A 12 44.40 -12.83 -8.50
CA ASP A 12 45.64 -13.62 -8.41
C ASP A 12 45.28 -15.11 -8.24
N PRO A 13 45.38 -15.90 -9.32
CA PRO A 13 45.04 -17.32 -9.29
C PRO A 13 46.00 -18.17 -8.43
N SER A 14 47.16 -17.62 -8.06
CA SER A 14 48.11 -18.30 -7.17
C SER A 14 47.69 -18.24 -5.70
N LYS A 15 46.72 -17.35 -5.36
CA LYS A 15 46.21 -17.20 -4.01
C LYS A 15 44.83 -17.88 -3.89
N PRO A 16 44.50 -18.41 -2.71
CA PRO A 16 43.17 -18.95 -2.48
C PRO A 16 42.09 -17.89 -2.62
N GLN A 17 40.92 -18.30 -3.09
CA GLN A 17 39.74 -17.44 -3.00
C GLN A 17 39.42 -17.16 -1.54
N ALA A 18 39.17 -15.91 -1.20
CA ALA A 18 38.91 -15.44 0.17
C ALA A 18 38.12 -14.15 0.18
N LEU A 19 37.26 -13.99 1.16
CA LEU A 19 36.65 -12.72 1.57
C LEU A 19 37.51 -12.13 2.67
N THR A 20 37.98 -10.89 2.50
CA THR A 20 38.90 -10.23 3.47
C THR A 20 38.27 -9.02 4.16
N GLY A 21 37.21 -8.44 3.59
CA GLY A 21 36.53 -7.29 4.18
C GLY A 21 35.48 -6.67 3.28
N PHE A 22 34.91 -5.59 3.76
CA PHE A 22 33.99 -4.73 2.99
C PHE A 22 33.97 -3.32 3.55
N ILE A 23 33.66 -2.34 2.71
CA ILE A 23 33.61 -0.91 3.02
C ILE A 23 32.45 -0.27 2.23
N PRO A 24 31.56 0.54 2.88
CA PRO A 24 31.49 0.79 4.32
C PRO A 24 31.02 -0.43 5.13
N GLU A 25 31.17 -0.38 6.47
CA GLU A 25 30.71 -1.42 7.40
C GLU A 25 29.29 -1.17 7.92
N LYS A 26 28.66 -0.08 7.47
CA LYS A 26 27.29 0.29 7.81
C LYS A 26 26.62 1.04 6.67
N GLY A 27 25.32 0.95 6.59
CA GLY A 27 24.51 1.63 5.60
C GLY A 27 23.08 1.10 5.54
N GLY A 28 22.29 1.61 4.60
CA GLY A 28 20.92 1.21 4.31
C GLY A 28 20.77 0.56 2.94
N ILE A 29 19.53 0.30 2.55
CA ILE A 29 19.20 -0.24 1.23
C ILE A 29 19.74 0.64 0.10
N GLY A 30 20.29 0.01 -0.95
CA GLY A 30 20.79 0.71 -2.13
C GLY A 30 22.13 1.39 -1.96
N ASP A 31 22.68 1.48 -0.76
CA ASP A 31 24.01 2.04 -0.52
C ASP A 31 25.06 1.20 -1.28
N LYS A 32 26.04 1.88 -1.85
CA LYS A 32 27.14 1.23 -2.56
C LYS A 32 28.15 0.70 -1.57
N ILE A 33 28.54 -0.57 -1.75
CA ILE A 33 29.53 -1.26 -0.94
C ILE A 33 30.60 -1.91 -1.82
N ILE A 34 31.82 -1.93 -1.34
CA ILE A 34 32.95 -2.64 -1.95
C ILE A 34 33.27 -3.84 -1.07
N VAL A 35 33.09 -5.03 -1.59
CA VAL A 35 33.46 -6.29 -0.93
C VAL A 35 34.84 -6.69 -1.40
N GLN A 36 35.78 -6.90 -0.50
CA GLN A 36 37.21 -7.07 -0.77
C GLN A 36 37.64 -8.52 -0.55
N GLY A 37 38.54 -9.01 -1.44
CA GLY A 37 38.99 -10.39 -1.36
C GLY A 37 39.82 -10.80 -2.56
N ASN A 38 39.69 -12.08 -2.94
CA ASN A 38 40.25 -12.65 -4.17
C ASN A 38 39.19 -13.58 -4.78
N PHE A 39 38.47 -13.08 -5.80
CA PHE A 39 37.22 -13.69 -6.24
C PHE A 39 37.24 -14.14 -7.71
N GLY A 40 37.94 -13.42 -8.59
CA GLY A 40 37.84 -13.49 -10.03
C GLY A 40 36.99 -12.37 -10.63
N THR A 41 36.73 -12.44 -11.95
CA THR A 41 36.01 -11.38 -12.68
C THR A 41 34.72 -11.85 -13.35
N ASP A 42 34.43 -13.16 -13.31
CA ASP A 42 33.20 -13.72 -13.89
C ASP A 42 32.00 -13.52 -12.94
N LEU A 43 31.23 -12.48 -13.21
CA LEU A 43 30.06 -12.12 -12.37
C LEU A 43 28.98 -13.20 -12.37
N SER A 44 28.88 -14.01 -13.41
CA SER A 44 27.85 -15.07 -13.50
C SER A 44 28.04 -16.18 -12.48
N LYS A 45 29.24 -16.26 -11.87
CA LYS A 45 29.63 -17.24 -10.87
C LYS A 45 29.71 -16.68 -9.46
N MET A 46 29.30 -15.42 -9.27
CA MET A 46 29.43 -14.72 -8.01
C MET A 46 28.08 -14.32 -7.45
N LYS A 47 27.97 -14.45 -6.11
CA LYS A 47 26.88 -13.86 -5.35
C LYS A 47 27.46 -13.21 -4.08
N VAL A 48 26.93 -12.06 -3.72
CA VAL A 48 27.16 -11.43 -2.43
C VAL A 48 25.86 -11.52 -1.64
N ILE A 49 25.92 -12.14 -0.47
CA ILE A 49 24.74 -12.45 0.33
C ILE A 49 24.87 -11.81 1.70
N PHE A 50 23.84 -11.06 2.09
CA PHE A 50 23.67 -10.45 3.40
C PHE A 50 22.62 -11.21 4.23
N ALA A 51 22.71 -11.15 5.55
CA ALA A 51 21.74 -11.76 6.47
C ALA A 51 21.34 -13.19 6.02
N ASP A 52 22.34 -13.98 5.61
CA ASP A 52 22.29 -15.37 5.16
C ASP A 52 21.48 -15.64 3.87
N THR A 53 20.53 -14.80 3.50
CA THR A 53 19.60 -15.04 2.39
C THR A 53 19.42 -13.88 1.40
N LYS A 54 19.85 -12.65 1.74
CA LYS A 54 19.58 -11.45 0.95
C LYS A 54 20.67 -11.21 -0.08
N GLU A 55 20.41 -11.52 -1.35
CA GLU A 55 21.37 -11.39 -2.44
C GLU A 55 21.50 -9.92 -2.88
N ALA A 56 22.73 -9.42 -2.96
CA ALA A 56 23.06 -8.09 -3.41
C ALA A 56 23.12 -7.98 -4.94
N ASN A 57 22.74 -6.85 -5.50
CA ASN A 57 22.94 -6.59 -6.92
C ASN A 57 24.40 -6.21 -7.18
N ILE A 58 25.15 -7.10 -7.88
CA ILE A 58 26.53 -6.89 -8.24
C ILE A 58 26.61 -5.99 -9.47
N ILE A 59 27.33 -4.87 -9.36
CA ILE A 59 27.54 -3.91 -10.43
C ILE A 59 28.75 -4.30 -11.28
N SER A 60 29.89 -4.67 -10.63
CA SER A 60 31.12 -5.04 -11.29
C SER A 60 32.09 -5.74 -10.35
N SER A 61 33.13 -6.38 -10.91
CA SER A 61 34.26 -6.91 -10.15
C SER A 61 35.57 -6.66 -10.89
N ASP A 62 36.64 -6.29 -10.15
CA ASP A 62 38.02 -6.22 -10.67
C ASP A 62 38.83 -7.46 -10.26
N GLY A 63 38.21 -8.48 -9.72
CA GLY A 63 38.82 -9.72 -9.26
C GLY A 63 39.23 -9.72 -7.79
N THR A 64 39.51 -8.57 -7.21
CA THR A 64 39.81 -8.39 -5.79
C THR A 64 38.77 -7.54 -5.04
N SER A 65 37.92 -6.85 -5.77
CA SER A 65 36.86 -6.03 -5.27
C SER A 65 35.57 -6.30 -6.02
N ILE A 66 34.49 -6.61 -5.32
CA ILE A 66 33.14 -6.68 -5.87
C ILE A 66 32.42 -5.40 -5.48
N TYR A 67 31.93 -4.67 -6.49
CA TYR A 67 31.13 -3.46 -6.31
C TYR A 67 29.66 -3.86 -6.39
N CYS A 68 28.90 -3.66 -5.31
CA CYS A 68 27.48 -4.02 -5.26
C CYS A 68 26.67 -3.01 -4.45
N THR A 69 25.37 -3.16 -4.46
CA THR A 69 24.45 -2.39 -3.60
C THR A 69 23.93 -3.25 -2.47
N VAL A 70 23.78 -2.65 -1.30
CA VAL A 70 23.23 -3.29 -0.11
C VAL A 70 21.77 -3.64 -0.35
N PRO A 71 21.35 -4.91 -0.16
CA PRO A 71 19.96 -5.32 -0.30
C PRO A 71 19.16 -4.96 0.96
N LYS A 72 17.81 -4.94 0.84
CA LYS A 72 16.91 -4.86 2.00
C LYS A 72 17.14 -6.07 2.90
N GLN A 73 17.32 -5.85 4.20
CA GLN A 73 17.63 -6.88 5.18
C GLN A 73 17.18 -6.44 6.58
N PRO A 74 17.13 -7.36 7.58
CA PRO A 74 16.80 -6.99 8.95
C PRO A 74 17.74 -5.95 9.54
N GLY A 75 17.20 -5.04 10.35
CA GLY A 75 18.01 -4.03 11.06
C GLY A 75 19.05 -4.64 12.00
N GLY A 76 20.16 -3.93 12.19
CA GLY A 76 21.23 -4.36 13.07
C GLY A 76 22.41 -5.03 12.35
N ASN A 77 23.17 -5.84 13.06
CA ASN A 77 24.38 -6.46 12.54
C ASN A 77 24.09 -7.77 11.79
N ASN A 78 24.39 -7.79 10.50
CA ASN A 78 24.12 -8.92 9.62
C ASN A 78 25.41 -9.51 9.05
N SER A 79 25.39 -10.83 8.80
CA SER A 79 26.46 -11.53 8.11
C SER A 79 26.64 -11.02 6.69
N VAL A 80 27.85 -11.07 6.15
CA VAL A 80 28.16 -10.88 4.74
C VAL A 80 29.00 -12.03 4.28
N LYS A 81 28.57 -12.69 3.20
CA LYS A 81 29.30 -13.78 2.57
C LYS A 81 29.34 -13.61 1.05
N VAL A 82 30.34 -14.20 0.43
CA VAL A 82 30.50 -14.26 -1.02
C VAL A 82 30.48 -15.71 -1.48
N VAL A 83 29.72 -16.03 -2.49
CA VAL A 83 29.75 -17.35 -3.15
C VAL A 83 30.46 -17.18 -4.47
N VAL A 84 31.46 -18.00 -4.75
CA VAL A 84 32.19 -18.05 -6.00
C VAL A 84 32.32 -19.50 -6.45
N ASP A 85 31.84 -19.84 -7.65
CA ASP A 85 31.82 -21.23 -8.16
C ASP A 85 31.26 -22.22 -7.13
N ASP A 86 30.10 -21.86 -6.50
CA ASP A 86 29.39 -22.61 -5.44
C ASP A 86 30.17 -22.76 -4.12
N LYS A 87 31.34 -22.15 -4.00
CA LYS A 87 32.10 -22.11 -2.76
C LYS A 87 31.76 -20.87 -1.95
N GLU A 88 31.32 -21.09 -0.71
CA GLU A 88 31.01 -20.01 0.23
C GLU A 88 32.29 -19.50 0.93
N LEU A 89 32.46 -18.19 0.89
CA LEU A 89 33.54 -17.44 1.54
C LEU A 89 32.95 -16.55 2.62
N THR A 90 33.38 -16.72 3.84
CA THR A 90 32.86 -16.01 5.01
C THR A 90 33.96 -15.23 5.73
N ILE A 91 33.54 -14.26 6.54
CA ILE A 91 34.40 -13.46 7.42
C ILE A 91 33.68 -13.21 8.75
N ASP A 92 34.43 -13.20 9.84
CA ASP A 92 33.91 -12.85 11.16
C ASP A 92 33.84 -11.31 11.30
N LYS A 93 32.96 -10.71 10.49
CA LYS A 93 32.67 -9.28 10.44
C LYS A 93 31.25 -9.08 9.99
N THR A 94 30.51 -8.21 10.65
CA THR A 94 29.12 -7.92 10.33
C THR A 94 28.95 -6.56 9.72
N PHE A 95 27.93 -6.42 8.87
CA PHE A 95 27.47 -5.16 8.31
C PHE A 95 26.34 -4.59 9.18
N ALA A 96 26.52 -3.38 9.70
CA ALA A 96 25.51 -2.69 10.50
C ALA A 96 24.46 -2.07 9.57
N TYR A 97 23.34 -2.76 9.37
CA TYR A 97 22.25 -2.28 8.53
C TYR A 97 21.35 -1.30 9.30
N THR A 98 21.19 -0.13 8.74
CA THR A 98 20.30 0.91 9.28
C THR A 98 18.99 0.89 8.50
N GLN A 99 17.91 0.53 9.18
CA GLN A 99 16.57 0.67 8.64
C GLN A 99 16.13 2.12 8.74
N VAL A 100 15.63 2.66 7.63
CA VAL A 100 15.08 4.01 7.57
C VAL A 100 13.69 3.91 6.95
N GLN A 101 12.69 4.44 7.64
CA GLN A 101 11.40 4.65 7.01
C GLN A 101 11.52 5.76 5.96
N LYS A 102 10.92 5.52 4.79
CA LYS A 102 11.01 6.43 3.65
C LYS A 102 9.71 6.47 2.89
N VAL A 103 9.36 7.63 2.39
CA VAL A 103 8.29 7.80 1.41
C VAL A 103 8.91 8.00 0.04
N SER A 104 8.50 7.20 -0.92
CA SER A 104 8.96 7.27 -2.31
C SER A 104 7.77 7.24 -3.27
N THR A 105 7.95 7.80 -4.46
CA THR A 105 6.99 7.68 -5.57
C THR A 105 7.23 6.37 -6.30
N VAL A 106 6.20 5.51 -6.34
CA VAL A 106 6.25 4.24 -7.07
C VAL A 106 6.07 4.47 -8.56
N CYS A 107 5.03 5.20 -8.93
CA CYS A 107 4.71 5.51 -10.32
C CYS A 107 3.79 6.73 -10.42
N GLY A 108 3.69 7.28 -11.63
CA GLY A 108 3.00 8.53 -11.88
C GLY A 108 3.92 9.72 -11.65
N THR A 109 3.54 10.87 -12.19
CA THR A 109 4.33 12.09 -12.10
C THR A 109 3.46 13.21 -11.51
N TYR A 110 3.94 13.80 -10.42
CA TYR A 110 3.29 14.96 -9.82
C TYR A 110 2.95 16.03 -10.88
N ASN A 111 1.72 16.52 -10.79
CA ASN A 111 1.17 17.58 -11.68
C ASN A 111 1.20 17.26 -13.18
N LYS A 112 1.31 15.98 -13.58
CA LYS A 112 1.28 15.55 -14.98
C LYS A 112 0.20 14.49 -15.19
N ARG A 113 -0.95 14.89 -15.70
CA ARG A 113 -2.08 14.00 -16.00
C ARG A 113 -1.87 13.24 -17.30
N GLY A 114 -2.36 12.01 -17.35
CA GLY A 114 -2.35 11.20 -18.55
C GLY A 114 -2.94 9.81 -18.36
N ASP A 115 -2.93 9.06 -19.45
CA ASP A 115 -3.52 7.72 -19.56
C ASP A 115 -2.52 6.68 -20.05
N THR A 116 -1.23 6.95 -19.92
CA THR A 116 -0.17 6.13 -20.50
C THR A 116 0.12 4.91 -19.64
N ASP A 117 -0.03 3.73 -20.21
CA ASP A 117 0.50 2.46 -19.69
C ASP A 117 1.98 2.27 -20.12
N GLY A 118 2.64 1.24 -19.64
CA GLY A 118 4.00 0.86 -19.99
C GLY A 118 4.95 0.94 -18.82
N ASN A 119 6.17 1.42 -19.07
CA ASN A 119 7.19 1.50 -18.03
C ASN A 119 6.70 2.32 -16.82
N ILE A 120 7.00 1.84 -15.60
CA ILE A 120 6.53 2.41 -14.34
C ILE A 120 6.91 3.90 -14.17
N TYR A 121 8.07 4.30 -14.72
CA TYR A 121 8.57 5.69 -14.62
C TYR A 121 7.95 6.63 -15.68
N ASP A 122 7.38 6.07 -16.75
CA ASP A 122 6.77 6.83 -17.85
C ASP A 122 5.25 6.83 -17.80
N ALA A 123 4.68 5.93 -17.01
CA ALA A 123 3.24 5.81 -16.84
C ALA A 123 2.64 7.07 -16.21
N LEU A 124 1.51 7.52 -16.76
CA LEU A 124 0.81 8.69 -16.29
C LEU A 124 -0.56 8.32 -15.76
N PHE A 125 -0.96 8.97 -14.68
CA PHE A 125 -2.23 8.76 -14.01
C PHE A 125 -3.08 10.05 -14.01
N ASN A 126 -4.36 9.86 -13.79
CA ASN A 126 -5.26 10.88 -13.30
C ASN A 126 -5.40 10.74 -11.77
N ASN A 127 -6.47 11.29 -11.19
CA ASN A 127 -6.68 11.11 -9.75
C ASN A 127 -6.75 9.62 -9.39
N VAL A 128 -5.82 9.14 -8.59
CA VAL A 128 -5.87 7.80 -8.00
C VAL A 128 -6.71 7.88 -6.73
N PHE A 129 -7.87 7.25 -6.74
CA PHE A 129 -8.83 7.29 -5.63
C PHE A 129 -8.60 6.19 -4.62
N ALA A 130 -8.21 5.01 -5.08
CA ALA A 130 -8.00 3.87 -4.20
C ALA A 130 -6.84 3.00 -4.66
N VAL A 131 -6.29 2.24 -3.72
CA VAL A 131 -5.23 1.26 -3.94
C VAL A 131 -5.56 -0.07 -3.27
N GLY A 132 -5.02 -1.15 -3.81
CA GLY A 132 -5.10 -2.49 -3.25
C GLY A 132 -3.84 -3.28 -3.59
N ILE A 133 -3.55 -4.36 -2.85
CA ILE A 133 -2.35 -5.18 -3.06
C ILE A 133 -2.76 -6.60 -3.38
N VAL A 134 -2.41 -7.07 -4.57
CA VAL A 134 -2.67 -8.43 -5.05
C VAL A 134 -1.41 -9.30 -5.04
N ALA A 135 -1.56 -10.56 -5.43
CA ALA A 135 -0.46 -11.52 -5.43
C ALA A 135 0.79 -11.02 -6.15
N GLY A 136 1.95 -11.30 -5.55
CA GLY A 136 3.26 -10.81 -6.02
C GLY A 136 3.53 -9.35 -5.62
N ASP A 137 2.80 -8.85 -4.62
CA ASP A 137 2.82 -7.47 -4.14
C ASP A 137 2.58 -6.43 -5.25
N ASN A 138 1.86 -6.86 -6.31
CA ASN A 138 1.42 -5.95 -7.36
C ASN A 138 0.34 -5.00 -6.82
N ILE A 139 0.40 -3.75 -7.25
CA ILE A 139 -0.50 -2.70 -6.78
C ILE A 139 -1.64 -2.54 -7.78
N VAL A 140 -2.85 -2.51 -7.26
CA VAL A 140 -4.05 -2.12 -8.01
C VAL A 140 -4.31 -0.65 -7.73
N ALA A 141 -4.32 0.19 -8.76
CA ALA A 141 -4.64 1.60 -8.68
C ALA A 141 -5.97 1.90 -9.37
N VAL A 142 -6.87 2.56 -8.65
CA VAL A 142 -8.23 2.84 -9.12
C VAL A 142 -8.37 4.33 -9.46
N GLU A 143 -8.65 4.62 -10.72
CA GLU A 143 -8.93 5.96 -11.24
C GLU A 143 -10.44 6.10 -11.50
N SER A 144 -11.24 6.21 -10.42
CA SER A 144 -12.71 6.14 -10.46
C SER A 144 -13.34 7.14 -11.45
N ASP A 145 -12.84 8.36 -11.52
CA ASP A 145 -13.33 9.41 -12.46
C ASP A 145 -13.07 9.04 -13.92
N LYS A 146 -12.06 8.22 -14.18
CA LYS A 146 -11.73 7.72 -15.52
C LYS A 146 -12.35 6.34 -15.79
N GLN A 147 -13.10 5.79 -14.82
CA GLN A 147 -13.68 4.47 -14.90
C GLN A 147 -12.64 3.42 -15.30
N ARG A 148 -11.48 3.45 -14.63
CA ARG A 148 -10.32 2.65 -14.98
C ARG A 148 -9.63 2.08 -13.73
N VAL A 149 -9.18 0.84 -13.86
CA VAL A 149 -8.36 0.15 -12.86
C VAL A 149 -7.07 -0.31 -13.53
N ARG A 150 -5.94 -0.01 -12.90
CA ARG A 150 -4.61 -0.31 -13.40
C ARG A 150 -3.88 -1.25 -12.46
N LEU A 151 -3.06 -2.14 -13.04
CA LEU A 151 -2.12 -2.99 -12.31
C LEU A 151 -0.71 -2.43 -12.48
N ILE A 152 -0.02 -2.29 -11.36
CA ILE A 152 1.36 -1.81 -11.29
C ILE A 152 2.20 -2.94 -10.73
N SER A 153 3.21 -3.37 -11.47
CA SER A 153 4.19 -4.37 -11.07
C SER A 153 5.56 -3.72 -10.94
N GLU A 154 6.04 -3.55 -9.70
CA GLU A 154 7.39 -3.03 -9.45
C GLU A 154 8.44 -4.02 -9.98
N SER A 155 8.21 -5.34 -9.82
CA SER A 155 9.15 -6.37 -10.27
C SER A 155 9.29 -6.49 -11.79
N GLU A 156 8.22 -6.22 -12.54
CA GLU A 156 8.19 -6.24 -13.99
C GLU A 156 8.46 -4.85 -14.61
N ASN A 157 8.54 -3.83 -13.78
CA ASN A 157 8.68 -2.43 -14.19
C ASN A 157 7.57 -1.99 -15.15
N LEU A 158 6.32 -2.38 -14.87
CA LEU A 158 5.21 -2.27 -15.81
C LEU A 158 3.92 -1.78 -15.15
N VAL A 159 3.21 -0.91 -15.87
CA VAL A 159 1.83 -0.50 -15.58
C VAL A 159 0.94 -0.94 -16.74
N THR A 160 -0.18 -1.59 -16.41
CA THR A 160 -1.19 -2.02 -17.41
C THR A 160 -2.59 -1.67 -16.95
N THR A 161 -3.45 -1.31 -17.90
CA THR A 161 -4.89 -1.16 -17.64
C THR A 161 -5.55 -2.53 -17.60
N LEU A 162 -6.18 -2.88 -16.46
CA LEU A 162 -6.91 -4.13 -16.30
C LEU A 162 -8.33 -4.03 -16.82
N ILE A 163 -9.05 -2.99 -16.41
CA ILE A 163 -10.46 -2.78 -16.76
C ILE A 163 -10.76 -1.31 -16.97
N SER A 164 -11.80 -1.08 -17.78
CA SER A 164 -12.38 0.24 -17.99
C SER A 164 -13.89 0.12 -18.19
N GLY A 165 -14.64 1.20 -17.99
CA GLY A 165 -16.05 1.28 -18.32
C GLY A 165 -17.01 1.24 -17.13
N PHE A 166 -16.54 1.10 -15.88
CA PHE A 166 -17.37 1.31 -14.69
C PHE A 166 -16.62 2.09 -13.60
N LYS A 167 -17.36 2.80 -12.78
CA LYS A 167 -16.80 3.62 -11.69
C LYS A 167 -16.47 2.74 -10.49
N ALA A 168 -15.28 2.14 -10.48
CA ALA A 168 -14.84 1.27 -9.39
C ALA A 168 -14.52 2.05 -8.11
N GLY A 169 -14.90 1.48 -6.96
CA GLY A 169 -14.40 1.86 -5.64
C GLY A 169 -13.14 1.08 -5.25
N LYS A 170 -12.73 1.16 -3.99
CA LYS A 170 -11.61 0.38 -3.43
C LYS A 170 -11.94 -1.12 -3.51
N PRO A 171 -11.04 -1.96 -4.05
CA PRO A 171 -11.27 -3.39 -4.12
C PRO A 171 -11.21 -4.06 -2.74
N ALA A 172 -12.09 -5.05 -2.52
CA ALA A 172 -11.83 -6.10 -1.55
C ALA A 172 -10.91 -7.14 -2.16
N ILE A 173 -9.86 -7.53 -1.47
CA ILE A 173 -8.90 -8.51 -1.93
C ILE A 173 -8.93 -9.69 -0.97
N ASN A 174 -9.07 -10.91 -1.49
CA ASN A 174 -9.12 -12.10 -0.67
C ASN A 174 -7.76 -12.41 -0.03
N LYS A 175 -7.74 -13.31 0.95
CA LYS A 175 -6.56 -13.65 1.74
C LYS A 175 -5.38 -14.17 0.91
N THR A 176 -5.66 -14.91 -0.16
CA THR A 176 -4.63 -15.43 -1.09
C THR A 176 -4.20 -14.41 -2.13
N ARG A 177 -4.85 -13.24 -2.17
CA ARG A 177 -4.56 -12.12 -3.08
C ARG A 177 -4.69 -12.48 -4.57
N ASP A 178 -5.45 -13.52 -4.89
CA ASP A 178 -5.70 -13.99 -6.25
C ASP A 178 -7.09 -13.64 -6.78
N LYS A 179 -7.92 -12.97 -5.93
CA LYS A 179 -9.25 -12.45 -6.30
C LYS A 179 -9.43 -11.03 -5.81
N MET A 180 -10.12 -10.25 -6.61
CA MET A 180 -10.56 -8.89 -6.30
C MET A 180 -12.06 -8.78 -6.47
N TYR A 181 -12.71 -8.09 -5.55
CA TYR A 181 -14.13 -7.76 -5.63
C TYR A 181 -14.24 -6.25 -5.74
N PHE A 182 -14.95 -5.78 -6.76
CA PHE A 182 -15.23 -4.37 -6.94
C PHE A 182 -16.73 -4.11 -6.85
N ILE A 183 -17.07 -2.96 -6.30
CA ILE A 183 -18.42 -2.44 -6.37
C ILE A 183 -18.43 -1.18 -7.23
N ASP A 184 -19.38 -1.07 -8.16
CA ASP A 184 -19.59 0.17 -8.88
C ASP A 184 -20.18 1.22 -7.95
N VAL A 185 -19.51 2.37 -7.89
CA VAL A 185 -19.79 3.43 -6.91
C VAL A 185 -21.24 3.91 -6.95
N LYS A 186 -21.83 4.00 -8.13
CA LYS A 186 -23.18 4.57 -8.34
C LYS A 186 -24.28 3.53 -8.36
N SER A 187 -24.05 2.43 -9.09
CA SER A 187 -25.07 1.40 -9.30
C SER A 187 -25.06 0.30 -8.25
N ALA A 188 -23.98 0.23 -7.44
CA ALA A 188 -23.73 -0.85 -6.49
C ALA A 188 -23.76 -2.26 -7.15
N ILE A 189 -23.39 -2.35 -8.42
CA ILE A 189 -23.15 -3.62 -9.10
C ILE A 189 -21.81 -4.18 -8.61
N VAL A 190 -21.79 -5.50 -8.34
CA VAL A 190 -20.59 -6.17 -7.82
C VAL A 190 -19.95 -7.01 -8.90
N TYR A 191 -18.64 -6.84 -9.08
CA TYR A 191 -17.80 -7.60 -9.98
C TYR A 191 -16.75 -8.38 -9.20
N ILE A 192 -16.38 -9.56 -9.72
CA ILE A 192 -15.23 -10.33 -9.26
C ILE A 192 -14.23 -10.44 -10.41
N LEU A 193 -12.95 -10.29 -10.08
CA LEU A 193 -11.81 -10.49 -10.97
C LEU A 193 -10.91 -11.54 -10.35
N ARG A 194 -10.50 -12.53 -11.18
CA ARG A 194 -9.62 -13.62 -10.74
C ARG A 194 -8.30 -13.58 -11.48
N ARG A 195 -7.21 -13.84 -10.78
CA ARG A 195 -5.88 -13.92 -11.37
C ARG A 195 -5.81 -14.99 -12.47
N GLU A 196 -6.43 -16.15 -12.25
CA GLU A 196 -6.50 -17.26 -13.21
C GLU A 196 -7.19 -16.89 -14.52
N ASN A 197 -8.08 -15.89 -14.49
CA ASN A 197 -8.79 -15.34 -15.65
C ASN A 197 -8.17 -14.02 -16.13
N SER A 198 -6.86 -13.81 -15.89
CA SER A 198 -6.15 -12.59 -16.27
C SER A 198 -6.87 -11.31 -15.83
N TRP A 199 -7.50 -11.34 -14.65
CA TRP A 199 -8.24 -10.26 -14.04
C TRP A 199 -9.42 -9.72 -14.86
N GLN A 200 -10.03 -10.55 -15.74
CA GLN A 200 -11.22 -10.13 -16.48
C GLN A 200 -12.41 -9.99 -15.52
N PRO A 201 -13.22 -8.90 -15.63
CA PRO A 201 -14.35 -8.68 -14.75
C PRO A 201 -15.49 -9.66 -15.06
N GLU A 202 -15.99 -10.32 -14.05
CA GLU A 202 -17.16 -11.17 -14.09
C GLU A 202 -18.25 -10.54 -13.21
N LEU A 203 -19.47 -10.45 -13.73
CA LEU A 203 -20.61 -9.99 -12.94
C LEU A 203 -20.87 -10.97 -11.81
N LEU A 204 -20.77 -10.50 -10.57
CA LEU A 204 -21.06 -11.30 -9.38
C LEU A 204 -22.50 -11.10 -8.91
N ARG A 205 -22.95 -9.84 -8.87
CA ARG A 205 -24.29 -9.46 -8.47
C ARG A 205 -24.71 -8.16 -9.16
N GLU A 206 -25.95 -8.12 -9.60
CA GLU A 206 -26.57 -6.87 -10.07
C GLU A 206 -26.73 -5.84 -8.94
N GLY A 207 -27.05 -4.62 -9.32
CA GLY A 207 -27.08 -3.48 -8.41
C GLY A 207 -27.93 -3.71 -7.15
N ILE A 208 -27.43 -3.24 -6.02
CA ILE A 208 -28.07 -3.34 -4.72
C ILE A 208 -28.87 -2.05 -4.49
N THR A 209 -30.19 -2.14 -4.60
CA THR A 209 -31.08 -0.98 -4.59
C THR A 209 -30.98 -0.18 -3.28
N GLU A 210 -30.79 -0.86 -2.16
CA GLU A 210 -30.66 -0.21 -0.84
C GLU A 210 -29.42 0.68 -0.77
N LEU A 211 -28.35 0.32 -1.46
CA LEU A 211 -27.12 1.08 -1.48
C LEU A 211 -27.11 2.22 -2.48
N SER A 212 -27.77 2.05 -3.63
CA SER A 212 -27.83 3.05 -4.71
C SER A 212 -29.00 4.02 -4.60
N ALA A 213 -29.98 3.73 -3.75
CA ALA A 213 -31.13 4.62 -3.51
C ALA A 213 -30.68 5.99 -3.01
N ASN A 214 -31.45 7.03 -3.38
CA ASN A 214 -31.21 8.41 -2.97
C ASN A 214 -29.81 8.94 -3.34
N ASN A 215 -29.27 8.52 -4.49
CA ASN A 215 -27.91 8.80 -4.95
C ASN A 215 -26.83 8.25 -4.01
N GLY A 216 -27.09 7.15 -3.32
CA GLY A 216 -26.10 6.46 -2.49
C GLY A 216 -24.86 6.09 -3.30
N GLU A 217 -23.69 6.37 -2.77
CA GLU A 217 -22.40 6.01 -3.36
C GLU A 217 -21.68 5.01 -2.47
N THR A 218 -21.15 3.95 -3.08
CA THR A 218 -20.49 2.84 -2.39
C THR A 218 -19.03 2.77 -2.83
N TRP A 219 -18.12 3.20 -1.97
CA TRP A 219 -16.72 3.43 -2.35
C TRP A 219 -15.77 2.28 -2.03
N SER A 220 -16.20 1.27 -1.27
CA SER A 220 -15.35 0.14 -0.90
C SER A 220 -16.16 -1.08 -0.53
N CYS A 221 -15.51 -2.24 -0.57
CA CYS A 221 -16.01 -3.47 0.01
C CYS A 221 -14.88 -4.21 0.74
N ILE A 222 -15.24 -5.15 1.60
CA ILE A 222 -14.33 -6.04 2.34
C ILE A 222 -14.84 -7.47 2.20
N ILE A 223 -13.97 -8.40 1.86
CA ILE A 223 -14.26 -9.85 1.85
C ILE A 223 -13.72 -10.49 3.14
N ASP A 224 -14.48 -11.37 3.76
CA ASP A 224 -14.00 -12.16 4.89
C ASP A 224 -12.96 -13.22 4.46
N ASP A 225 -12.24 -13.77 5.42
CA ASP A 225 -11.15 -14.73 5.16
C ASP A 225 -11.65 -16.06 4.57
N GLU A 226 -12.92 -16.43 4.79
CA GLU A 226 -13.58 -17.61 4.25
C GLU A 226 -14.22 -17.39 2.87
N GLU A 227 -14.18 -16.17 2.36
CA GLU A 227 -14.86 -15.74 1.14
C GLU A 227 -16.37 -16.04 1.15
N LYS A 228 -16.98 -15.97 2.30
CA LYS A 228 -18.40 -16.22 2.52
C LYS A 228 -19.23 -14.95 2.46
N TYR A 229 -18.69 -13.86 3.01
CA TYR A 229 -19.41 -12.60 3.11
C TYR A 229 -18.59 -11.45 2.51
N LEU A 230 -19.22 -10.70 1.63
CA LEU A 230 -18.71 -9.41 1.15
C LEU A 230 -19.47 -8.29 1.88
N TYR A 231 -18.74 -7.49 2.63
CA TYR A 231 -19.28 -6.36 3.40
C TYR A 231 -19.07 -5.07 2.63
N THR A 232 -20.06 -4.19 2.68
CA THR A 232 -19.94 -2.88 2.08
C THR A 232 -20.86 -1.86 2.74
N ARG A 233 -20.53 -0.58 2.58
CA ARG A 233 -21.26 0.55 3.12
C ARG A 233 -21.39 1.64 2.07
N ASN A 234 -22.57 2.28 1.97
CA ASN A 234 -22.68 3.52 1.20
C ASN A 234 -22.41 4.75 2.09
N HIS A 235 -22.17 5.89 1.44
CA HIS A 235 -21.90 7.15 2.14
C HIS A 235 -23.12 7.68 2.96
N LEU A 236 -24.32 7.18 2.71
CA LEU A 236 -25.53 7.52 3.47
C LEU A 236 -25.67 6.74 4.78
N GLY A 237 -24.74 5.81 5.07
CA GLY A 237 -24.69 5.06 6.34
C GLY A 237 -25.39 3.71 6.32
N ILE A 238 -25.77 3.20 5.16
CA ILE A 238 -26.32 1.84 5.03
C ILE A 238 -25.17 0.86 4.91
N PHE A 239 -25.07 -0.07 5.87
CA PHE A 239 -24.07 -1.14 5.90
C PHE A 239 -24.75 -2.48 5.66
N VAL A 240 -24.26 -3.23 4.68
CA VAL A 240 -24.80 -4.52 4.29
C VAL A 240 -23.72 -5.58 4.20
N ARG A 241 -24.13 -6.86 4.26
CA ARG A 241 -23.31 -7.98 3.79
C ARG A 241 -24.02 -8.73 2.67
N ILE A 242 -23.23 -9.23 1.75
CA ILE A 242 -23.66 -10.09 0.63
C ILE A 242 -23.20 -11.49 0.96
N ASN A 243 -24.12 -12.43 1.10
CA ASN A 243 -23.79 -13.84 1.35
C ASN A 243 -23.44 -14.51 0.01
N LEU A 244 -22.17 -14.86 -0.19
CA LEU A 244 -21.66 -15.47 -1.43
C LEU A 244 -21.94 -16.98 -1.52
N THR A 245 -22.60 -17.58 -0.52
CA THR A 245 -22.99 -19.00 -0.49
C THR A 245 -24.47 -19.22 -0.65
N GLU A 246 -25.30 -18.19 -0.52
CA GLU A 246 -26.75 -18.29 -0.62
C GLU A 246 -27.29 -17.32 -1.66
N LYS A 247 -28.33 -17.79 -2.38
CA LYS A 247 -29.05 -16.96 -3.35
C LYS A 247 -30.47 -16.67 -2.88
N ASP A 248 -30.98 -15.53 -3.27
CA ASP A 248 -32.38 -15.14 -3.09
C ASP A 248 -33.29 -15.75 -4.17
N ASP A 249 -34.59 -15.48 -4.11
CA ASP A 249 -35.60 -16.01 -5.05
C ASP A 249 -35.37 -15.51 -6.48
N SER A 250 -34.60 -14.45 -6.69
CA SER A 250 -34.23 -13.95 -8.02
C SER A 250 -32.97 -14.63 -8.59
N GLY A 251 -32.33 -15.51 -7.82
CA GLY A 251 -31.10 -16.19 -8.19
C GLY A 251 -29.84 -15.34 -7.96
N GLN A 252 -29.98 -14.14 -7.38
CA GLN A 252 -28.87 -13.28 -7.00
C GLN A 252 -28.32 -13.64 -5.60
N TYR A 253 -27.06 -13.34 -5.33
CA TYR A 253 -26.51 -13.50 -3.97
C TYR A 253 -27.28 -12.64 -2.96
N LYS A 254 -27.68 -13.29 -1.85
CA LYS A 254 -28.53 -12.69 -0.84
C LYS A 254 -27.85 -11.51 -0.14
N VAL A 255 -28.57 -10.40 -0.01
CA VAL A 255 -28.12 -9.21 0.70
C VAL A 255 -28.84 -9.10 2.02
N GLU A 256 -28.11 -8.76 3.07
CA GLU A 256 -28.63 -8.51 4.40
C GLU A 256 -28.19 -7.13 4.88
N LYS A 257 -29.14 -6.30 5.23
CA LYS A 257 -28.87 -5.01 5.85
C LYS A 257 -28.53 -5.24 7.32
N LEU A 258 -27.33 -4.84 7.72
CA LEU A 258 -26.80 -5.01 9.08
C LEU A 258 -26.99 -3.77 9.93
N LEU A 259 -26.82 -2.60 9.35
CA LEU A 259 -26.92 -1.31 10.04
C LEU A 259 -27.46 -0.25 9.07
N GLU A 260 -28.23 0.67 9.62
CA GLU A 260 -28.63 1.90 8.95
C GLU A 260 -28.45 3.05 9.94
N HIS A 261 -27.34 3.75 9.82
CA HIS A 261 -27.08 4.97 10.53
C HIS A 261 -27.26 6.15 9.57
N ARG A 262 -28.37 6.82 9.65
CA ARG A 262 -28.63 8.01 8.83
C ARG A 262 -27.96 9.22 9.48
N TRP A 263 -27.03 9.78 8.73
CA TRP A 263 -26.45 11.07 9.08
C TRP A 263 -27.48 12.17 8.82
N ASP A 264 -27.62 13.11 9.74
CA ASP A 264 -28.48 14.29 9.59
C ASP A 264 -27.90 15.32 8.60
N PHE A 265 -27.21 14.85 7.56
CA PHE A 265 -26.63 15.71 6.54
C PHE A 265 -27.49 15.67 5.27
N GLU A 266 -27.80 16.84 4.74
CA GLU A 266 -28.28 16.92 3.36
C GLU A 266 -27.19 16.43 2.40
N ALA A 267 -27.55 15.57 1.45
CA ALA A 267 -26.66 14.96 0.47
C ALA A 267 -26.18 15.98 -0.56
N TRP A 268 -25.31 16.91 -0.16
CA TRP A 268 -24.98 18.07 -0.98
C TRP A 268 -23.67 17.97 -1.77
N VAL A 269 -22.84 16.93 -1.62
CA VAL A 269 -21.54 16.91 -2.32
C VAL A 269 -21.25 15.54 -2.90
N SER A 270 -20.96 15.50 -4.20
CA SER A 270 -20.33 14.38 -4.90
C SER A 270 -18.86 14.24 -4.46
N ASP A 271 -18.34 13.00 -4.47
CA ASP A 271 -16.95 12.62 -4.22
C ASP A 271 -16.52 12.44 -2.76
N HIS A 272 -17.45 12.11 -1.88
CA HIS A 272 -17.14 11.69 -0.51
C HIS A 272 -16.67 10.23 -0.49
N CYS A 273 -15.35 10.03 -0.61
CA CYS A 273 -14.75 8.72 -0.51
C CYS A 273 -14.71 8.29 0.96
N SER A 274 -15.46 7.26 1.31
CA SER A 274 -15.42 6.61 2.62
C SER A 274 -15.02 5.16 2.41
N TYR A 275 -13.83 4.78 2.88
CA TYR A 275 -13.29 3.45 2.69
C TYR A 275 -13.35 2.64 3.97
N LEU A 276 -13.72 1.36 3.82
CA LEU A 276 -13.73 0.38 4.90
C LEU A 276 -12.37 -0.29 5.06
N ALA A 277 -12.02 -0.61 6.29
CA ALA A 277 -10.96 -1.56 6.65
C ALA A 277 -11.47 -2.51 7.72
N TYR A 278 -10.95 -3.73 7.76
CA TYR A 278 -11.28 -4.73 8.75
C TYR A 278 -10.11 -4.99 9.69
N SER A 279 -10.37 -4.97 10.99
CA SER A 279 -9.42 -5.34 12.02
C SER A 279 -9.63 -6.80 12.43
N ARG A 280 -8.65 -7.66 12.14
CA ARG A 280 -8.67 -9.04 12.62
C ARG A 280 -8.41 -9.15 14.13
N VAL A 281 -7.76 -8.15 14.69
CA VAL A 281 -7.44 -8.12 16.13
C VAL A 281 -8.68 -7.84 16.97
N GLU A 282 -9.56 -6.96 16.49
CA GLU A 282 -10.77 -6.55 17.22
C GLU A 282 -12.06 -7.13 16.63
N ASP A 283 -12.00 -7.85 15.52
CA ASP A 283 -13.15 -8.38 14.77
C ASP A 283 -14.20 -7.30 14.49
N CYS A 284 -13.76 -6.19 13.89
CA CYS A 284 -14.60 -5.05 13.60
C CYS A 284 -14.16 -4.33 12.34
N PHE A 285 -15.02 -3.43 11.84
CA PHE A 285 -14.72 -2.59 10.70
C PHE A 285 -14.42 -1.16 11.14
N TYR A 286 -13.48 -0.53 10.46
CA TYR A 286 -13.21 0.90 10.56
C TYR A 286 -13.51 1.60 9.25
N PHE A 287 -13.97 2.84 9.32
CA PHE A 287 -14.08 3.73 8.17
C PHE A 287 -13.78 5.17 8.58
N ALA A 288 -13.21 5.91 7.65
CA ALA A 288 -13.01 7.34 7.80
C ALA A 288 -14.17 8.09 7.13
N GLU A 289 -14.66 9.15 7.77
CA GLU A 289 -15.76 9.96 7.25
C GLU A 289 -15.30 11.42 7.15
N ASP A 290 -15.19 11.91 5.94
CA ASP A 290 -14.61 13.22 5.64
C ASP A 290 -15.47 14.40 6.13
N ARG A 291 -16.80 14.27 6.13
CA ARG A 291 -17.73 15.32 6.56
C ARG A 291 -17.79 15.51 8.06
N THR A 292 -17.62 14.43 8.80
CA THR A 292 -17.61 14.47 10.28
C THR A 292 -16.21 14.57 10.84
N HIS A 293 -15.20 14.57 9.98
CA HIS A 293 -13.79 14.69 10.37
C HIS A 293 -13.38 13.65 11.43
N ALA A 294 -13.85 12.40 11.26
CA ALA A 294 -13.68 11.36 12.27
C ALA A 294 -13.48 9.97 11.63
N VAL A 295 -12.96 9.06 12.44
CA VAL A 295 -12.92 7.63 12.17
C VAL A 295 -14.00 6.95 13.01
N TYR A 296 -14.74 6.05 12.41
CA TYR A 296 -15.81 5.28 13.04
C TYR A 296 -15.45 3.80 13.08
N ARG A 297 -16.02 3.10 14.05
CA ARG A 297 -15.94 1.66 14.22
C ARG A 297 -17.34 1.05 14.07
N ILE A 298 -17.47 0.00 13.25
CA ILE A 298 -18.68 -0.83 13.16
C ILE A 298 -18.36 -2.20 13.75
N LYS A 299 -19.20 -2.69 14.66
CA LYS A 299 -19.01 -4.00 15.30
C LYS A 299 -20.33 -4.74 15.47
N GLN A 300 -20.24 -6.07 15.53
CA GLN A 300 -21.34 -6.89 15.95
C GLN A 300 -21.38 -6.96 17.48
N ASN A 301 -22.54 -6.75 18.05
CA ASN A 301 -22.79 -6.83 19.48
C ASN A 301 -23.02 -8.29 19.92
N ALA A 302 -22.92 -8.57 21.20
CA ALA A 302 -23.09 -9.91 21.75
C ALA A 302 -24.50 -10.51 21.50
N ASP A 303 -25.51 -9.68 21.27
CA ASP A 303 -26.87 -10.09 20.91
C ASP A 303 -27.07 -10.32 19.41
N GLY A 304 -26.00 -10.17 18.60
CA GLY A 304 -26.03 -10.33 17.15
C GLY A 304 -26.42 -9.08 16.36
N THR A 305 -26.85 -8.01 17.02
CA THR A 305 -27.11 -6.72 16.35
C THR A 305 -25.80 -6.03 15.97
N TRP A 306 -25.88 -5.03 15.10
CA TRP A 306 -24.74 -4.22 14.68
C TRP A 306 -24.87 -2.79 15.17
N SER A 307 -23.76 -2.20 15.52
CA SER A 307 -23.70 -0.79 15.93
C SER A 307 -22.46 -0.13 15.38
N ASP A 308 -22.52 1.19 15.24
CA ASP A 308 -21.36 2.02 14.97
C ASP A 308 -21.14 3.06 16.05
N GLU A 309 -19.92 3.51 16.18
CA GLU A 309 -19.54 4.55 17.12
C GLU A 309 -18.41 5.40 16.55
N ARG A 310 -18.32 6.67 16.94
CA ARG A 310 -17.14 7.48 16.66
C ARG A 310 -15.98 6.91 17.46
N TYR A 311 -14.93 6.51 16.76
CA TYR A 311 -13.76 5.89 17.37
C TYR A 311 -12.63 6.89 17.63
N ALA A 312 -12.37 7.79 16.66
CA ALA A 312 -11.33 8.81 16.78
C ALA A 312 -11.73 10.11 16.07
N GLY A 313 -11.25 11.23 16.58
CA GLY A 313 -11.57 12.56 16.07
C GLY A 313 -12.73 13.22 16.80
N ASN A 314 -12.59 14.51 17.13
CA ASN A 314 -13.62 15.24 17.88
C ASN A 314 -14.71 15.89 17.03
N GLY A 315 -14.67 15.70 15.70
CA GLY A 315 -15.69 16.17 14.76
C GLY A 315 -15.46 17.58 14.21
N TRP A 316 -14.37 18.23 14.57
CA TRP A 316 -14.00 19.55 14.04
C TRP A 316 -12.81 19.43 13.11
N PRO A 317 -12.84 20.07 11.92
CA PRO A 317 -11.73 20.00 10.98
C PRO A 317 -10.53 20.79 11.51
N ASN A 318 -9.36 20.17 11.46
CA ASN A 318 -8.11 20.86 11.68
C ASN A 318 -7.04 20.33 10.73
N GLN A 319 -6.47 21.22 9.97
CA GLN A 319 -5.39 20.90 9.03
C GLN A 319 -4.03 20.77 9.73
N THR A 320 -3.91 21.23 10.97
CA THR A 320 -2.67 21.03 11.76
C THR A 320 -2.65 19.58 12.27
N ASN A 321 -1.56 18.89 12.00
CA ASN A 321 -1.39 17.49 12.39
C ASN A 321 -0.90 17.39 13.84
N THR A 322 -1.81 17.57 14.82
CA THR A 322 -1.49 17.42 16.24
C THR A 322 -1.52 15.97 16.67
N GLU A 323 -0.65 15.56 17.58
CA GLU A 323 -0.64 14.26 18.23
C GLU A 323 -1.41 14.29 19.54
N GLY A 324 -1.95 13.15 19.97
CA GLY A 324 -2.73 13.05 21.20
C GLY A 324 -3.64 11.81 21.24
N TYR A 325 -4.47 11.70 22.26
CA TYR A 325 -5.43 10.61 22.34
C TYR A 325 -6.56 10.79 21.35
N ARG A 326 -7.09 9.67 20.85
CA ARG A 326 -8.06 9.58 19.74
C ARG A 326 -9.33 10.43 19.93
N GLU A 327 -9.74 10.68 21.19
CA GLU A 327 -10.92 11.47 21.51
C GLU A 327 -10.68 13.00 21.35
N ASP A 328 -9.44 13.43 21.52
CA ASP A 328 -9.06 14.85 21.57
C ASP A 328 -8.54 15.38 20.25
N ILE A 329 -8.05 14.50 19.38
CA ILE A 329 -7.42 14.90 18.12
C ILE A 329 -8.44 15.35 17.08
N GLN A 330 -7.95 16.05 16.08
CA GLN A 330 -8.73 16.51 14.93
C GLN A 330 -8.16 15.96 13.65
N PHE A 331 -9.05 15.55 12.75
CA PHE A 331 -8.74 15.25 11.36
C PHE A 331 -9.27 16.36 10.45
N ALA A 332 -8.76 16.41 9.23
CA ALA A 332 -9.30 17.25 8.16
C ALA A 332 -9.58 16.37 6.94
N TRP A 333 -10.84 16.13 6.63
CA TRP A 333 -11.31 15.30 5.51
C TRP A 333 -10.60 13.94 5.44
N PRO A 334 -10.68 13.11 6.50
CA PRO A 334 -10.07 11.78 6.48
C PRO A 334 -10.84 10.88 5.50
N ASN A 335 -10.11 10.11 4.68
CA ASN A 335 -10.70 9.28 3.63
C ASN A 335 -10.30 7.80 3.77
N GLY A 336 -9.06 7.48 3.43
CA GLY A 336 -8.54 6.12 3.44
C GLY A 336 -8.24 5.61 4.84
N VAL A 337 -8.45 4.33 5.03
CA VAL A 337 -8.11 3.64 6.27
C VAL A 337 -7.59 2.23 5.98
N THR A 338 -6.60 1.79 6.75
CA THR A 338 -6.13 0.40 6.79
C THR A 338 -5.72 0.03 8.20
N VAL A 339 -5.65 -1.27 8.49
CA VAL A 339 -5.27 -1.80 9.81
C VAL A 339 -4.11 -2.76 9.64
N ASP A 340 -3.06 -2.61 10.44
CA ASP A 340 -1.92 -3.55 10.43
C ASP A 340 -2.20 -4.82 11.24
N ASN A 341 -1.24 -5.75 11.24
CA ASN A 341 -1.39 -7.03 11.94
C ASN A 341 -1.38 -6.92 13.48
N GLU A 342 -0.96 -5.79 14.01
CA GLU A 342 -0.96 -5.47 15.44
C GLU A 342 -2.25 -4.78 15.89
N GLY A 343 -3.11 -4.37 14.94
CA GLY A 343 -4.36 -3.66 15.19
C GLY A 343 -4.23 -2.15 15.15
N ASN A 344 -3.06 -1.59 14.81
CA ASN A 344 -2.92 -0.16 14.61
C ASN A 344 -3.67 0.28 13.35
N ILE A 345 -4.32 1.44 13.42
CA ILE A 345 -5.12 1.98 12.32
C ILE A 345 -4.35 3.13 11.66
N TYR A 346 -4.18 3.05 10.35
CA TYR A 346 -3.58 4.11 9.56
C TYR A 346 -4.66 4.84 8.79
N VAL A 347 -4.69 6.16 8.94
CA VAL A 347 -5.73 7.05 8.40
C VAL A 347 -5.11 8.05 7.45
N VAL A 348 -5.64 8.12 6.25
CA VAL A 348 -5.31 9.17 5.28
C VAL A 348 -6.06 10.43 5.67
N ASN A 349 -5.35 11.41 6.22
CA ASN A 349 -5.87 12.72 6.61
C ASN A 349 -5.72 13.69 5.42
N ALA A 350 -6.61 13.60 4.43
CA ALA A 350 -6.43 14.24 3.13
C ALA A 350 -6.26 15.77 3.24
N GLY A 351 -7.10 16.44 4.02
CA GLY A 351 -7.01 17.88 4.22
C GLY A 351 -5.82 18.32 5.08
N GLY A 352 -5.31 17.44 5.95
CA GLY A 352 -4.05 17.62 6.67
C GLY A 352 -2.83 17.14 5.87
N GLN A 353 -3.04 16.61 4.67
CA GLN A 353 -1.99 16.12 3.76
C GLN A 353 -1.02 15.14 4.45
N SER A 354 -1.53 14.24 5.28
CA SER A 354 -0.72 13.34 6.12
C SER A 354 -1.32 11.94 6.25
N ILE A 355 -0.47 11.01 6.67
CA ILE A 355 -0.90 9.69 7.16
C ILE A 355 -0.80 9.70 8.67
N ARG A 356 -1.90 9.39 9.35
CA ARG A 356 -1.98 9.33 10.81
C ARG A 356 -2.04 7.87 11.27
N LYS A 357 -1.34 7.55 12.36
CA LYS A 357 -1.41 6.25 13.01
C LYS A 357 -2.15 6.36 14.34
N ILE A 358 -3.16 5.55 14.55
CA ILE A 358 -3.83 5.35 15.85
C ILE A 358 -3.30 4.04 16.41
N SER A 359 -2.56 4.11 17.49
CA SER A 359 -1.93 2.95 18.11
C SER A 359 -2.95 2.09 18.85
N TYR A 360 -2.86 0.78 18.70
CA TYR A 360 -3.65 -0.19 19.45
C TYR A 360 -2.81 -0.76 20.63
N PRO A 361 -3.38 -0.99 21.82
CA PRO A 361 -4.78 -0.72 22.21
C PRO A 361 -5.02 0.69 22.80
N ASP A 362 -3.98 1.49 23.01
CA ASP A 362 -4.02 2.73 23.80
C ASP A 362 -4.73 3.90 23.10
N GLY A 363 -4.88 3.86 21.78
CA GLY A 363 -5.56 4.87 20.99
C GLY A 363 -4.80 6.19 20.84
N TYR A 364 -3.50 6.20 21.10
CA TYR A 364 -2.69 7.40 20.89
C TYR A 364 -2.44 7.62 19.39
N VAL A 365 -2.64 8.84 18.92
CA VAL A 365 -2.54 9.21 17.50
C VAL A 365 -1.26 9.97 17.23
N THR A 366 -0.46 9.45 16.30
CA THR A 366 0.80 10.04 15.84
C THR A 366 0.75 10.36 14.34
N ILE A 367 1.76 11.06 13.85
CA ILE A 367 1.99 11.28 12.43
C ILE A 367 2.87 10.15 11.91
N ALA A 368 2.33 9.33 10.99
CA ALA A 368 3.11 8.29 10.33
C ALA A 368 3.91 8.82 9.13
N ALA A 369 3.34 9.77 8.38
CA ALA A 369 4.03 10.43 7.27
C ALA A 369 3.45 11.81 6.97
N SER A 370 4.30 12.74 6.47
CA SER A 370 4.04 14.14 6.17
C SER A 370 3.70 14.98 7.41
N GLY A 371 4.73 15.56 8.02
CA GLY A 371 4.58 16.40 9.22
C GLY A 371 4.10 17.83 8.95
N THR A 372 4.19 18.31 7.72
CA THR A 372 3.84 19.69 7.36
C THR A 372 2.99 19.73 6.09
N MET A 373 2.01 20.64 6.09
CA MET A 373 1.30 20.98 4.87
C MET A 373 2.23 21.79 3.97
N SER A 374 2.54 21.27 2.78
CA SER A 374 3.42 21.95 1.82
C SER A 374 2.68 22.89 0.85
N GLY A 375 1.36 22.98 0.97
CA GLY A 375 0.55 23.72 0.03
C GLY A 375 0.32 22.98 -1.29
N GLU A 376 1.25 23.07 -2.24
CA GLU A 376 1.02 22.60 -3.61
C GLU A 376 2.13 21.69 -4.18
N THR A 377 3.02 21.14 -3.34
CA THR A 377 4.13 20.31 -3.81
C THR A 377 4.14 18.94 -3.16
N GLU A 378 4.60 17.93 -3.89
CA GLU A 378 4.90 16.61 -3.36
C GLU A 378 6.40 16.34 -3.40
N THR A 379 6.91 15.75 -2.33
CA THR A 379 8.32 15.37 -2.21
C THR A 379 8.46 13.98 -1.60
N ASP A 380 9.42 13.24 -2.09
CA ASP A 380 9.90 12.01 -1.48
C ASP A 380 10.88 12.35 -0.33
N GLY A 381 11.09 11.43 0.59
CA GLY A 381 12.02 11.63 1.68
C GLY A 381 11.68 10.87 2.96
N LEU A 382 12.24 11.31 4.10
CA LEU A 382 11.88 10.76 5.39
C LEU A 382 10.40 11.03 5.71
N PRO A 383 9.75 10.21 6.54
CA PRO A 383 8.30 10.30 6.77
C PRO A 383 7.81 11.68 7.18
N LEU A 384 8.55 12.37 8.04
CA LEU A 384 8.16 13.72 8.50
C LEU A 384 8.66 14.87 7.59
N GLU A 385 9.46 14.56 6.58
CA GLU A 385 10.01 15.52 5.61
C GLU A 385 9.32 15.45 4.25
N CYS A 386 8.69 14.32 3.94
CA CYS A 386 7.92 14.16 2.71
C CYS A 386 6.64 14.98 2.74
N THR A 387 6.05 15.18 1.58
CA THR A 387 4.77 15.89 1.44
C THR A 387 3.83 15.12 0.51
N PHE A 388 2.52 15.21 0.79
CA PHE A 388 1.45 14.67 -0.05
C PHE A 388 0.55 15.80 -0.55
N LEU A 389 -0.17 15.55 -1.65
CA LEU A 389 -1.19 16.47 -2.14
C LEU A 389 -2.57 15.78 -2.16
N TYR A 390 -3.36 16.03 -1.13
CA TYR A 390 -4.70 15.45 -0.94
C TYR A 390 -4.74 13.95 -1.20
N PRO A 391 -3.94 13.15 -0.48
CA PRO A 391 -3.96 11.69 -0.61
C PRO A 391 -5.36 11.14 -0.33
N LYS A 392 -5.72 10.00 -0.95
CA LYS A 392 -7.09 9.48 -0.91
C LYS A 392 -7.22 8.18 -0.16
N ASP A 393 -6.34 7.22 -0.40
CA ASP A 393 -6.46 5.88 0.17
C ASP A 393 -5.09 5.30 0.52
N ILE A 394 -5.11 4.23 1.30
CA ILE A 394 -3.94 3.51 1.78
C ILE A 394 -4.21 2.01 1.81
N ALA A 395 -3.24 1.22 1.36
CA ALA A 395 -3.24 -0.24 1.47
C ALA A 395 -1.88 -0.73 1.96
N MET A 396 -1.84 -1.94 2.52
CA MET A 396 -0.63 -2.55 3.10
C MET A 396 -0.31 -3.86 2.39
N ASP A 397 0.97 -4.10 2.09
CA ASP A 397 1.44 -5.37 1.54
C ASP A 397 1.77 -6.41 2.63
N SER A 398 2.36 -7.54 2.24
CA SER A 398 2.73 -8.63 3.15
C SER A 398 3.93 -8.32 4.04
N GLU A 399 4.73 -7.32 3.67
CA GLU A 399 5.91 -6.86 4.42
C GLU A 399 5.63 -5.61 5.27
N GLU A 400 4.35 -5.23 5.38
CA GLU A 400 3.89 -4.02 6.09
C GLU A 400 4.40 -2.71 5.46
N ASN A 401 4.68 -2.71 4.15
CA ASN A 401 4.83 -1.47 3.41
C ASN A 401 3.44 -0.91 3.08
N PHE A 402 3.31 0.41 3.16
CA PHE A 402 2.05 1.08 2.84
C PHE A 402 2.14 1.73 1.47
N TYR A 403 1.08 1.53 0.69
CA TYR A 403 0.90 2.18 -0.61
C TYR A 403 -0.23 3.18 -0.50
N ILE A 404 0.02 4.39 -0.97
CA ILE A 404 -0.87 5.55 -0.80
C ILE A 404 -1.32 6.02 -2.19
N ALA A 405 -2.64 6.10 -2.37
CA ALA A 405 -3.24 6.74 -3.53
C ALA A 405 -3.01 8.25 -3.44
N GLY A 406 -2.22 8.80 -4.35
CA GLY A 406 -1.77 10.19 -4.29
C GLY A 406 -2.86 11.22 -4.62
N GLY A 407 -4.09 10.79 -4.97
CA GLY A 407 -5.19 11.73 -5.24
C GLY A 407 -4.80 12.81 -6.26
N ALA A 408 -4.76 14.05 -5.81
CA ALA A 408 -4.36 15.18 -6.64
C ALA A 408 -2.88 15.16 -7.07
N GLY A 409 -2.03 14.38 -6.40
CA GLY A 409 -0.63 14.13 -6.78
C GLY A 409 -0.47 13.32 -8.06
N LEU A 410 -1.52 12.63 -8.51
CA LEU A 410 -1.56 11.85 -9.76
C LEU A 410 -0.55 10.69 -9.79
N ASN A 411 -0.33 10.07 -8.66
CA ASN A 411 0.68 9.04 -8.48
C ASN A 411 0.27 8.00 -7.44
N VAL A 412 1.09 6.99 -7.30
CA VAL A 412 1.08 6.06 -6.17
C VAL A 412 2.37 6.22 -5.40
N ARG A 413 2.25 6.41 -4.09
CA ARG A 413 3.39 6.58 -3.17
C ARG A 413 3.53 5.34 -2.29
N LYS A 414 4.73 5.11 -1.80
CA LYS A 414 5.06 3.99 -0.90
C LYS A 414 5.73 4.52 0.36
N LEU A 415 5.22 4.16 1.52
CA LEU A 415 5.88 4.31 2.81
C LEU A 415 6.39 2.93 3.24
N ALA A 416 7.67 2.76 3.25
CA ALA A 416 8.34 1.49 3.54
C ALA A 416 9.48 1.67 4.55
N ILE A 417 9.82 0.59 5.24
CA ILE A 417 11.08 0.47 5.96
C ILE A 417 12.12 -0.07 4.98
N GLU A 418 13.10 0.74 4.67
CA GLU A 418 14.17 0.44 3.72
C GLU A 418 15.54 0.32 4.40
#